data_4928b347f92ad1749cee13977e70ac9f
#
_entry.id   4928b347f92ad1749cee13977e70ac9f
#
_cell.length_a   1.000
_cell.length_b   1.000
_cell.length_c   1.000
_cell.angle_alpha   90.00
_cell.angle_beta   90.00
_cell.angle_gamma   90.00
#
_symmetry.space_group_name_H-M   'P 1'
#
loop_
_entity.id
_entity.type
_entity.pdbx_description
1 polymer ?
#
loop_
_entity_poly.entity_id
_entity_poly.type
_entity_poly.pdbx_seq_one_letter_code
_entity_poly.pdbx_strand_id
1 'polypeptide(L)'
;MNQASDATANPTALVARCCRWLETEEPPPALGALAERSGLSPWQLHRLFKQATGLTPKAYAKAHRAHALRAALQPGQSDSVTDAAYSSGYAASSSFYRDAGAMLGMAPGDYRRGGMRQTIRFAVAECTLGSILVASTERGVCCV
;
A
#
# COMPACT_ATOMS: atom_id res chain seq x y z
N MET A 1 -25.33 -23.67 0.26
CA MET A 1 -24.90 -24.64 -0.76
C MET A 1 -23.63 -24.13 -1.44
N ASN A 2 -22.54 -24.75 -1.16
CA ASN A 2 -21.19 -24.78 -1.76
C ASN A 2 -20.58 -23.54 -2.46
N GLN A 3 -20.37 -22.46 -1.75
CA GLN A 3 -19.39 -21.43 -2.18
C GLN A 3 -17.96 -21.70 -1.64
N ALA A 4 -17.78 -22.69 -0.78
CA ALA A 4 -16.48 -23.03 -0.22
C ALA A 4 -15.61 -23.91 -1.15
N SER A 5 -16.18 -24.59 -2.13
CA SER A 5 -15.44 -25.47 -3.04
C SER A 5 -14.79 -24.76 -4.25
N ASP A 6 -15.27 -23.57 -4.61
CA ASP A 6 -14.73 -22.84 -5.78
C ASP A 6 -13.47 -22.02 -5.45
N ALA A 7 -13.23 -21.73 -4.18
CA ALA A 7 -12.11 -20.91 -3.73
C ALA A 7 -10.75 -21.61 -3.85
N THR A 8 -10.73 -22.95 -3.85
CA THR A 8 -9.49 -23.75 -3.98
C THR A 8 -9.11 -24.00 -5.45
N ALA A 9 -10.05 -23.77 -6.37
CA ALA A 9 -9.87 -24.06 -7.79
C ALA A 9 -9.08 -22.97 -8.57
N ASN A 10 -9.02 -21.73 -8.06
CA ASN A 10 -8.28 -20.66 -8.77
C ASN A 10 -7.45 -19.80 -7.79
N PRO A 11 -6.14 -20.10 -7.67
CA PRO A 11 -5.23 -19.33 -6.81
C PRO A 11 -5.22 -17.82 -7.09
N THR A 12 -5.33 -17.44 -8.35
CA THR A 12 -5.34 -16.02 -8.76
C THR A 12 -6.60 -15.31 -8.27
N ALA A 13 -7.77 -15.94 -8.38
CA ALA A 13 -9.02 -15.38 -7.87
C ALA A 13 -9.00 -15.23 -6.34
N LEU A 14 -8.39 -16.19 -5.64
CA LEU A 14 -8.23 -16.13 -4.20
C LEU A 14 -7.35 -14.94 -3.78
N VAL A 15 -6.18 -14.79 -4.42
CA VAL A 15 -5.27 -13.67 -4.14
C VAL A 15 -5.95 -12.34 -4.46
N ALA A 16 -6.68 -12.22 -5.56
CA ALA A 16 -7.43 -11.01 -5.91
C ALA A 16 -8.49 -10.65 -4.85
N ARG A 17 -9.15 -11.64 -4.23
CA ARG A 17 -10.06 -11.40 -3.09
C ARG A 17 -9.30 -10.91 -1.86
N CYS A 18 -8.17 -11.50 -1.55
CA CYS A 18 -7.33 -11.05 -0.43
C CYS A 18 -6.86 -9.60 -0.64
N CYS A 19 -6.45 -9.24 -1.85
CA CYS A 19 -6.10 -7.85 -2.19
C CYS A 19 -7.27 -6.90 -1.91
N ARG A 20 -8.48 -7.22 -2.38
CA ARG A 20 -9.67 -6.38 -2.11
C ARG A 20 -9.94 -6.21 -0.62
N TRP A 21 -9.84 -7.27 0.19
CA TRP A 21 -10.01 -7.14 1.66
C TRP A 21 -8.95 -6.23 2.29
N LEU A 22 -7.69 -6.34 1.83
CA LEU A 22 -6.60 -5.48 2.30
C LEU A 22 -6.73 -4.02 1.86
N GLU A 23 -7.47 -3.75 0.78
CA GLU A 23 -7.71 -2.43 0.23
C GLU A 23 -8.92 -1.73 0.84
N THR A 24 -9.96 -2.49 1.20
CA THR A 24 -11.27 -1.94 1.56
C THR A 24 -11.58 -1.96 3.05
N GLU A 25 -10.90 -2.81 3.83
CA GLU A 25 -11.16 -2.94 5.26
C GLU A 25 -10.21 -2.09 6.11
N GLU A 26 -10.74 -1.37 7.08
CA GLU A 26 -9.98 -0.58 8.04
C GLU A 26 -10.30 -1.03 9.49
N PRO A 27 -9.30 -1.51 10.23
CA PRO A 27 -7.93 -1.81 9.80
C PRO A 27 -7.87 -2.99 8.84
N PRO A 28 -6.83 -3.05 7.97
CA PRO A 28 -6.68 -4.19 7.06
C PRO A 28 -6.51 -5.49 7.83
N PRO A 29 -7.15 -6.58 7.37
CA PRO A 29 -7.16 -7.85 8.09
C PRO A 29 -5.74 -8.44 8.24
N ALA A 30 -5.48 -9.00 9.40
CA ALA A 30 -4.23 -9.72 9.67
C ALA A 30 -4.15 -11.03 8.86
N LEU A 31 -2.94 -11.55 8.68
CA LEU A 31 -2.69 -12.80 7.92
C LEU A 31 -3.56 -13.97 8.40
N GLY A 32 -3.76 -14.11 9.73
CA GLY A 32 -4.60 -15.17 10.30
C GLY A 32 -6.06 -15.06 9.85
N ALA A 33 -6.63 -13.86 9.89
CA ALA A 33 -8.00 -13.61 9.45
C ALA A 33 -8.18 -13.82 7.93
N LEU A 34 -7.20 -13.42 7.13
CA LEU A 34 -7.20 -13.70 5.69
C LEU A 34 -7.14 -15.20 5.40
N ALA A 35 -6.31 -15.94 6.14
CA ALA A 35 -6.13 -17.37 6.00
C ALA A 35 -7.42 -18.12 6.35
N GLU A 36 -8.06 -17.77 7.48
CA GLU A 36 -9.35 -18.32 7.91
C GLU A 36 -10.42 -18.11 6.84
N ARG A 37 -10.59 -16.88 6.34
CA ARG A 37 -11.55 -16.55 5.28
C ARG A 37 -11.26 -17.26 3.95
N SER A 38 -10.02 -17.65 3.74
CA SER A 38 -9.54 -18.31 2.52
C SER A 38 -9.57 -19.84 2.61
N GLY A 39 -9.81 -20.40 3.78
CA GLY A 39 -9.73 -21.84 4.02
C GLY A 39 -8.32 -22.42 3.91
N LEU A 40 -7.29 -21.58 4.11
CA LEU A 40 -5.88 -21.95 4.04
C LEU A 40 -5.20 -21.78 5.40
N SER A 41 -4.08 -22.48 5.61
CA SER A 41 -3.19 -22.12 6.73
C SER A 41 -2.51 -20.77 6.47
N PRO A 42 -2.10 -20.03 7.52
CA PRO A 42 -1.36 -18.76 7.36
C PRO A 42 -0.10 -18.90 6.50
N TRP A 43 0.62 -20.02 6.63
CA TRP A 43 1.82 -20.29 5.84
C TRP A 43 1.51 -20.49 4.36
N GLN A 44 0.46 -21.27 4.03
CA GLN A 44 0.03 -21.48 2.65
C GLN A 44 -0.41 -20.19 2.00
N LEU A 45 -1.25 -19.39 2.68
CA LEU A 45 -1.70 -18.11 2.17
C LEU A 45 -0.53 -17.14 1.96
N HIS A 46 0.37 -17.01 2.95
CA HIS A 46 1.53 -16.14 2.84
C HIS A 46 2.39 -16.48 1.61
N ARG A 47 2.68 -17.77 1.41
CA ARG A 47 3.46 -18.25 0.27
C ARG A 47 2.76 -17.97 -1.05
N LEU A 48 1.46 -18.32 -1.15
CA LEU A 48 0.66 -18.10 -2.35
C LEU A 48 0.56 -16.62 -2.72
N PHE A 49 0.26 -15.77 -1.74
CA PHE A 49 0.14 -14.34 -1.93
C PHE A 49 1.46 -13.71 -2.40
N LYS A 50 2.58 -14.11 -1.77
CA LYS A 50 3.91 -13.62 -2.15
C LYS A 50 4.34 -14.10 -3.54
N GLN A 51 4.01 -15.32 -3.93
CA GLN A 51 4.26 -15.83 -5.29
C GLN A 51 3.49 -15.04 -6.35
N ALA A 52 2.24 -14.69 -6.08
CA ALA A 52 1.38 -14.00 -7.04
C ALA A 52 1.65 -12.49 -7.13
N THR A 53 1.97 -11.83 -6.00
CA THR A 53 2.09 -10.37 -5.93
C THR A 53 3.52 -9.87 -5.76
N GLY A 54 4.47 -10.74 -5.43
CA GLY A 54 5.82 -10.36 -5.03
C GLY A 54 5.93 -9.82 -3.59
N LEU A 55 4.81 -9.54 -2.92
CA LEU A 55 4.74 -8.90 -1.61
C LEU A 55 4.09 -9.82 -0.57
N THR A 56 4.39 -9.58 0.69
CA THR A 56 3.59 -10.15 1.78
C THR A 56 2.27 -9.39 1.90
N PRO A 57 1.17 -9.98 2.46
CA PRO A 57 -0.09 -9.27 2.67
C PRO A 57 0.07 -7.96 3.44
N LYS A 58 0.91 -7.95 4.48
CA LYS A 58 1.22 -6.74 5.27
C LYS A 58 1.94 -5.67 4.43
N ALA A 59 2.91 -6.07 3.61
CA ALA A 59 3.62 -5.14 2.73
C ALA A 59 2.70 -4.58 1.64
N TYR A 60 1.81 -5.40 1.11
CA TYR A 60 0.79 -4.99 0.14
C TYR A 60 -0.16 -3.93 0.73
N ALA A 61 -0.74 -4.20 1.90
CA ALA A 61 -1.60 -3.23 2.60
C ALA A 61 -0.89 -1.91 2.88
N LYS A 62 0.40 -1.98 3.30
CA LYS A 62 1.22 -0.79 3.52
C LYS A 62 1.46 0.00 2.23
N ALA A 63 1.75 -0.67 1.11
CA ALA A 63 1.95 -0.04 -0.19
C ALA A 63 0.65 0.61 -0.71
N HIS A 64 -0.49 -0.06 -0.55
CA HIS A 64 -1.80 0.48 -0.91
C HIS A 64 -2.13 1.74 -0.10
N ARG A 65 -1.92 1.71 1.22
CA ARG A 65 -2.12 2.89 2.09
C ARG A 65 -1.17 4.04 1.72
N ALA A 66 0.08 3.76 1.38
CA ALA A 66 1.03 4.76 0.92
C ALA A 66 0.59 5.40 -0.41
N HIS A 67 0.03 4.61 -1.32
CA HIS A 67 -0.55 5.11 -2.58
C HIS A 67 -1.75 6.02 -2.31
N ALA A 68 -2.70 5.59 -1.48
CA ALA A 68 -3.86 6.40 -1.08
C ALA A 68 -3.44 7.73 -0.43
N LEU A 69 -2.43 7.70 0.46
CA LEU A 69 -1.88 8.89 1.08
C LEU A 69 -1.26 9.86 0.08
N ARG A 70 -0.46 9.36 -0.87
CA ARG A 70 0.12 10.19 -1.92
C ARG A 70 -0.96 10.87 -2.76
N ALA A 71 -2.02 10.15 -3.13
CA ALA A 71 -3.16 10.69 -3.85
C ALA A 71 -3.88 11.77 -3.03
N ALA A 72 -4.14 11.52 -1.74
CA ALA A 72 -4.82 12.48 -0.86
C ALA A 72 -3.98 13.76 -0.59
N LEU A 73 -2.66 13.68 -0.67
CA LEU A 73 -1.77 14.83 -0.50
C LEU A 73 -1.58 15.65 -1.79
N GLN A 74 -2.13 15.23 -2.92
CA GLN A 74 -2.10 16.04 -4.15
C GLN A 74 -2.86 17.37 -3.96
N PRO A 75 -2.43 18.45 -4.66
CA PRO A 75 -3.12 19.74 -4.57
C PRO A 75 -4.62 19.62 -4.87
N GLY A 76 -5.44 20.19 -4.00
CA GLY A 76 -6.90 20.19 -4.14
C GLY A 76 -7.63 18.91 -3.69
N GLN A 77 -6.94 17.88 -3.21
CA GLN A 77 -7.56 16.64 -2.75
C GLN A 77 -7.92 16.64 -1.26
N SER A 78 -7.19 17.37 -0.44
CA SER A 78 -7.43 17.48 1.00
C SER A 78 -7.10 18.89 1.50
N ASP A 79 -7.86 19.37 2.48
CA ASP A 79 -7.66 20.69 3.05
C ASP A 79 -6.40 20.77 3.94
N SER A 80 -6.06 19.63 4.56
CA SER A 80 -4.90 19.53 5.45
C SER A 80 -4.17 18.19 5.33
N VAL A 81 -2.95 18.12 5.90
CA VAL A 81 -2.20 16.87 6.06
C VAL A 81 -2.97 15.88 6.96
N THR A 82 -3.69 16.40 7.94
CA THR A 82 -4.50 15.60 8.87
C THR A 82 -5.69 14.96 8.15
N ASP A 83 -6.39 15.71 7.30
CA ASP A 83 -7.49 15.16 6.49
C ASP A 83 -7.00 14.11 5.51
N ALA A 84 -5.85 14.33 4.87
CA ALA A 84 -5.21 13.34 4.02
C ALA A 84 -4.84 12.07 4.79
N ALA A 85 -4.39 12.18 6.04
CA ALA A 85 -4.09 11.04 6.89
C ALA A 85 -5.35 10.22 7.21
N TYR A 86 -6.41 10.88 7.65
CA TYR A 86 -7.68 10.20 7.97
C TYR A 86 -8.31 9.54 6.74
N SER A 87 -8.35 10.22 5.60
CA SER A 87 -8.88 9.67 4.35
C SER A 87 -8.06 8.49 3.81
N SER A 88 -6.80 8.36 4.26
CA SER A 88 -5.91 7.24 3.91
C SER A 88 -5.93 6.10 4.95
N GLY A 89 -6.90 6.09 5.89
CA GLY A 89 -7.10 5.01 6.85
C GLY A 89 -6.20 5.08 8.10
N TYR A 90 -5.71 6.25 8.49
CA TYR A 90 -4.99 6.41 9.75
C TYR A 90 -5.93 6.84 10.87
N ALA A 91 -6.14 5.96 11.85
CA ALA A 91 -7.00 6.23 13.01
C ALA A 91 -6.38 7.19 14.03
N ALA A 92 -5.05 7.39 14.00
CA ALA A 92 -4.35 8.26 14.95
C ALA A 92 -3.18 8.97 14.28
N SER A 93 -3.02 10.25 14.59
CA SER A 93 -1.95 11.10 14.06
C SER A 93 -0.54 10.61 14.43
N SER A 94 -0.36 10.05 15.63
CA SER A 94 0.95 9.55 16.08
C SER A 94 1.48 8.39 15.23
N SER A 95 0.64 7.44 14.83
CA SER A 95 1.03 6.34 13.95
C SER A 95 1.32 6.84 12.52
N PHE A 96 0.52 7.81 12.07
CA PHE A 96 0.72 8.46 10.77
C PHE A 96 2.10 9.11 10.65
N TYR A 97 2.43 10.05 11.55
CA TYR A 97 3.69 10.79 11.46
C TYR A 97 4.93 9.89 11.59
N ARG A 98 4.85 8.79 12.33
CA ARG A 98 5.93 7.81 12.42
C ARG A 98 6.20 7.10 11.09
N ASP A 99 5.14 6.76 10.36
CA ASP A 99 5.24 5.94 9.14
C ASP A 99 5.31 6.78 7.86
N ALA A 100 4.71 7.96 7.86
CA ALA A 100 4.54 8.81 6.67
C ALA A 100 5.87 9.23 6.04
N GLY A 101 6.88 9.55 6.85
CA GLY A 101 8.20 9.93 6.33
C GLY A 101 8.85 8.86 5.47
N ALA A 102 8.75 7.59 5.86
CA ALA A 102 9.25 6.47 5.09
C ALA A 102 8.39 6.15 3.85
N MET A 103 7.08 6.39 3.93
CA MET A 103 6.15 6.16 2.81
C MET A 103 6.23 7.22 1.73
N LEU A 104 6.50 8.47 2.13
CA LEU A 104 6.51 9.63 1.23
C LEU A 104 7.93 10.03 0.80
N GLY A 105 8.96 9.46 1.43
CA GLY A 105 10.34 9.88 1.26
C GLY A 105 10.65 11.27 1.82
N MET A 106 9.69 11.92 2.48
CA MET A 106 9.84 13.25 3.10
C MET A 106 8.72 13.50 4.11
N ALA A 107 8.78 14.64 4.83
CA ALA A 107 7.69 15.02 5.71
C ALA A 107 6.41 15.28 4.90
N PRO A 108 5.21 14.90 5.42
CA PRO A 108 3.95 15.06 4.68
C PRO A 108 3.66 16.48 4.23
N GLY A 109 4.00 17.48 5.05
CA GLY A 109 3.85 18.88 4.70
C GLY A 109 4.77 19.32 3.56
N ASP A 110 5.99 18.76 3.46
CA ASP A 110 6.90 19.03 2.36
C ASP A 110 6.42 18.34 1.08
N TYR A 111 5.93 17.10 1.18
CA TYR A 111 5.34 16.36 0.07
C TYR A 111 4.18 17.14 -0.56
N ARG A 112 3.24 17.64 0.27
CA ARG A 112 2.10 18.44 -0.17
C ARG A 112 2.51 19.74 -0.88
N ARG A 113 3.66 20.33 -0.50
CA ARG A 113 4.25 21.50 -1.14
C ARG A 113 5.15 21.18 -2.34
N GLY A 114 5.11 19.96 -2.86
CA GLY A 114 5.94 19.52 -3.99
C GLY A 114 7.42 19.32 -3.68
N GLY A 115 7.77 19.11 -2.39
CA GLY A 115 9.15 18.84 -1.99
C GLY A 115 10.12 20.02 -2.11
N MET A 116 9.65 21.26 -2.05
CA MET A 116 10.42 22.49 -2.35
C MET A 116 11.74 22.65 -1.58
N ARG A 117 11.90 21.97 -0.45
CA ARG A 117 13.13 22.03 0.39
C ARG A 117 13.88 20.71 0.43
N GLN A 118 13.56 19.78 -0.49
CA GLN A 118 14.15 18.46 -0.53
C GLN A 118 15.07 18.32 -1.74
N THR A 119 16.20 17.65 -1.56
CA THR A 119 17.00 17.18 -2.67
C THR A 119 16.39 15.88 -3.19
N ILE A 120 15.81 15.91 -4.39
CA ILE A 120 15.19 14.76 -5.02
C ILE A 120 16.13 14.26 -6.12
N ARG A 121 16.53 13.00 -6.00
CA ARG A 121 17.28 12.27 -7.05
C ARG A 121 16.33 11.38 -7.78
N PHE A 122 16.46 11.27 -9.10
CA PHE A 122 15.61 10.40 -9.88
C PHE A 122 16.42 9.61 -10.91
N ALA A 123 15.88 8.48 -11.30
CA ALA A 123 16.38 7.67 -12.39
C ALA A 123 15.20 7.21 -13.26
N VAL A 124 15.48 7.05 -14.55
CA VAL A 124 14.53 6.48 -15.50
C VAL A 124 15.12 5.17 -16.02
N ALA A 125 14.30 4.12 -16.08
CA ALA A 125 14.69 2.82 -16.60
C ALA A 125 13.56 2.23 -17.45
N GLU A 126 13.93 1.37 -18.40
CA GLU A 126 12.97 0.61 -19.18
C GLU A 126 12.58 -0.70 -18.44
N CYS A 127 11.32 -1.05 -18.50
CA CYS A 127 10.80 -2.33 -18.02
C CYS A 127 9.78 -2.91 -19.02
N THR A 128 9.28 -4.10 -18.75
CA THR A 128 8.31 -4.78 -19.64
C THR A 128 6.98 -4.01 -19.82
N LEU A 129 6.68 -3.08 -18.93
CA LEU A 129 5.47 -2.23 -18.98
C LEU A 129 5.74 -0.86 -19.59
N GLY A 130 6.97 -0.58 -20.01
CA GLY A 130 7.41 0.72 -20.55
C GLY A 130 8.47 1.39 -19.67
N SER A 131 8.64 2.70 -19.82
CA SER A 131 9.58 3.46 -19.02
C SER A 131 9.04 3.68 -17.61
N ILE A 132 9.88 3.48 -16.62
CA ILE A 132 9.60 3.75 -15.21
C ILE A 132 10.50 4.86 -14.70
N LEU A 133 9.94 5.85 -14.02
CA LEU A 133 10.68 6.87 -13.28
C LEU A 133 10.60 6.57 -11.81
N VAL A 134 11.74 6.53 -11.12
CA VAL A 134 11.80 6.41 -9.66
C VAL A 134 12.51 7.62 -9.10
N ALA A 135 11.87 8.30 -8.14
CA ALA A 135 12.44 9.44 -7.45
C ALA A 135 12.55 9.17 -5.94
N SER A 136 13.64 9.62 -5.34
CA SER A 136 13.92 9.42 -3.91
C SER A 136 14.60 10.64 -3.30
N THR A 137 14.40 10.77 -1.99
CA THR A 137 15.20 11.63 -1.10
C THR A 137 16.13 10.77 -0.24
N GLU A 138 16.85 11.37 0.69
CA GLU A 138 17.62 10.63 1.71
C GLU A 138 16.73 9.78 2.64
N ARG A 139 15.44 10.08 2.73
CA ARG A 139 14.47 9.38 3.60
C ARG A 139 13.79 8.18 2.92
N GLY A 140 13.83 8.10 1.58
CA GLY A 140 13.22 7.03 0.84
C GLY A 140 12.62 7.45 -0.49
N VAL A 141 11.91 6.50 -1.12
CA VAL A 141 11.24 6.71 -2.41
C VAL A 141 10.03 7.63 -2.22
N CYS A 142 9.98 8.70 -3.00
CA CYS A 142 8.89 9.68 -2.98
C CYS A 142 7.96 9.60 -4.21
N CYS A 143 8.43 9.02 -5.32
CA CYS A 143 7.63 8.84 -6.54
C CYS A 143 8.09 7.58 -7.30
N VAL A 144 7.14 6.90 -7.91
CA VAL A 144 7.34 5.81 -8.89
C VAL A 144 6.32 6.01 -9.98
#